data_b8bbb15b6c557ce55a52b02bd667b482
#
_entry.id   b8bbb15b6c557ce55a52b02bd667b482
#
_cell.length_a   1.000
_cell.length_b   1.000
_cell.length_c   1.000
_cell.angle_alpha   90.00
_cell.angle_beta   90.00
_cell.angle_gamma   90.00
#
_symmetry.space_group_name_H-M   'P 1'
#
loop_
_entity.id
_entity.type
_entity.pdbx_description
1 polymer ?
#
loop_
_entity_poly.entity_id
_entity_poly.type
_entity_poly.pdbx_seq_one_letter_code
_entity_poly.pdbx_strand_id
1 'polypeptide(L)'
;MPERGAELYQCEGTQNLWSDRGRIRDHAMIGCLKLRAMHLNLRRRSMVAKHLESNNIPGPRKFMAGPWTCSRWQGAIFLLICGLSGVIPSARAWAKEHVDLVVAHGTLVTMDPTRRVFEDGAVAIQGDTIVAVDSSAKIDSMYEAGKVIDARGALVLPGLINAHTHMSMSLFRGLADDLSLDDWLHKYIFPAESRYVTRDFVTWSTQLTLLEMLRGGTTTVADMYYFEEEVAAATKAAGMRGVLGETLIGFPSPDSKTPADGLAYTESFLKHWKGDPLITPAVAPHAIYTCSEELLKDAAALARSNQAPLLIHVAEAPFEIEKSRQEHGLTTVQYLARIGLLGPNVLGAHCIWLDQADVQTLAHFGVGCSYNPSSNMKTAAGVMPAAELLAAGVAVGIGTDGAASNNNQDMFEEMNLAAKQQKFARMDPKALSAVQVVEMATITGARALHLERQIGSLEVGKKADLIVVETSAPHATPMYNVYSAIVYALKSSDVRTTVVGGKPLMEDRRMLTLDEPAILANAAKYAAQIKASFGAKSN
;
A
#
# COMPACT_ATOMS: atom_id res chain seq x y z
N MET A 1 -49.70 -18.73 -48.57
CA MET A 1 -51.09 -18.77 -48.05
C MET A 1 -51.33 -20.07 -47.32
N PRO A 2 -51.99 -20.13 -46.18
CA PRO A 2 -52.44 -19.08 -45.25
C PRO A 2 -51.69 -19.16 -43.90
N GLU A 3 -51.49 -18.13 -43.14
CA GLU A 3 -52.27 -17.33 -42.15
C GLU A 3 -52.61 -18.01 -40.82
N ARG A 4 -52.40 -17.19 -39.78
CA ARG A 4 -52.96 -17.09 -38.40
C ARG A 4 -52.13 -17.76 -37.31
N GLY A 5 -51.92 -17.16 -36.16
CA GLY A 5 -52.52 -15.98 -35.55
C GLY A 5 -51.74 -15.59 -34.26
N ALA A 6 -51.79 -14.31 -33.97
CA ALA A 6 -51.29 -13.72 -32.71
C ALA A 6 -52.28 -13.99 -31.60
N GLU A 7 -51.80 -14.31 -30.40
CA GLU A 7 -52.58 -14.16 -29.18
C GLU A 7 -51.82 -13.26 -28.18
N LEU A 8 -52.42 -12.09 -27.99
CA LEU A 8 -52.17 -11.15 -26.91
C LEU A 8 -52.76 -11.71 -25.59
N TYR A 9 -51.97 -11.78 -24.56
CA TYR A 9 -52.54 -11.83 -23.21
C TYR A 9 -52.32 -10.50 -22.53
N GLN A 10 -53.41 -9.77 -22.36
CA GLN A 10 -53.59 -8.67 -21.41
C GLN A 10 -53.68 -9.25 -20.00
N CYS A 11 -53.01 -8.63 -19.05
CA CYS A 11 -53.37 -8.67 -17.62
C CYS A 11 -53.61 -7.24 -17.13
N GLU A 12 -54.88 -6.97 -16.90
CA GLU A 12 -55.41 -5.87 -16.05
C GLU A 12 -54.76 -5.96 -14.65
N GLY A 13 -54.27 -4.93 -14.00
CA GLY A 13 -55.00 -3.81 -13.46
C GLY A 13 -55.22 -4.02 -11.96
N THR A 14 -54.41 -3.36 -11.11
CA THR A 14 -54.88 -2.89 -9.78
C THR A 14 -54.34 -1.51 -9.55
N GLN A 15 -55.31 -0.59 -9.52
CA GLN A 15 -55.14 0.83 -9.20
C GLN A 15 -55.07 1.07 -7.68
N ASN A 16 -54.26 2.09 -7.33
CA ASN A 16 -54.51 3.13 -6.36
C ASN A 16 -55.21 2.81 -5.03
N LEU A 17 -54.50 3.08 -3.96
CA LEU A 17 -55.08 3.71 -2.73
C LEU A 17 -53.99 4.49 -1.98
N TRP A 18 -53.84 5.77 -2.31
CA TRP A 18 -53.34 6.80 -1.40
C TRP A 18 -54.43 7.83 -1.27
N SER A 19 -55.21 7.76 -0.18
CA SER A 19 -56.10 8.81 0.24
C SER A 19 -55.53 9.51 1.48
N ASP A 20 -55.34 10.78 1.28
CA ASP A 20 -55.30 11.92 2.19
C ASP A 20 -56.02 11.71 3.54
N ARG A 21 -55.34 11.97 4.65
CA ARG A 21 -55.80 12.74 5.85
C ARG A 21 -54.78 12.67 7.00
N GLY A 22 -54.33 13.84 7.43
CA GLY A 22 -53.59 13.96 8.70
C GLY A 22 -52.64 15.14 8.79
N ARG A 23 -53.10 16.37 8.43
CA ARG A 23 -52.48 17.58 8.96
C ARG A 23 -52.99 17.81 10.38
N ILE A 24 -52.08 18.35 11.21
CA ILE A 24 -52.24 19.15 12.42
C ILE A 24 -51.71 18.46 13.68
N ARG A 25 -50.77 19.23 14.29
CA ARG A 25 -50.17 19.18 15.64
C ARG A 25 -48.85 18.44 15.71
N ASP A 26 -47.77 19.27 15.69
CA ASP A 26 -46.80 19.36 16.78
C ASP A 26 -45.75 20.45 16.50
N HIS A 27 -46.20 21.71 16.72
CA HIS A 27 -45.32 22.86 16.91
C HIS A 27 -45.29 23.20 18.40
N ALA A 28 -44.70 22.35 19.26
CA ALA A 28 -44.55 22.73 20.68
C ALA A 28 -43.51 21.87 21.44
N MET A 29 -42.41 21.38 20.83
CA MET A 29 -41.36 20.69 21.60
C MET A 29 -39.92 20.97 21.18
N ILE A 30 -39.66 22.07 20.48
CA ILE A 30 -38.26 22.48 20.13
C ILE A 30 -37.77 23.66 20.98
N GLY A 31 -38.60 24.18 21.90
CA GLY A 31 -38.28 25.35 22.75
C GLY A 31 -37.54 25.06 24.06
N CYS A 32 -37.46 23.83 24.54
CA CYS A 32 -36.99 23.55 25.91
C CYS A 32 -35.61 22.88 26.03
N LEU A 33 -34.92 22.55 24.94
CA LEU A 33 -33.59 21.91 24.96
C LEU A 33 -32.41 22.85 24.66
N LYS A 34 -32.67 24.13 24.31
CA LYS A 34 -31.59 25.13 24.05
C LYS A 34 -31.20 25.98 25.28
N LEU A 35 -31.86 25.87 26.40
CA LEU A 35 -31.55 26.65 27.62
C LEU A 35 -30.79 25.88 28.72
N ARG A 36 -30.52 24.58 28.56
CA ARG A 36 -29.71 23.81 29.52
C ARG A 36 -28.24 23.65 29.13
N ALA A 37 -27.83 23.97 27.90
CA ALA A 37 -26.45 23.87 27.44
C ALA A 37 -25.61 25.14 27.68
N MET A 38 -26.18 26.25 28.06
CA MET A 38 -25.46 27.52 28.30
C MET A 38 -25.05 27.77 29.77
N HIS A 39 -25.46 26.95 30.72
CA HIS A 39 -25.11 27.14 32.15
C HIS A 39 -24.01 26.24 32.67
N LEU A 40 -23.47 25.33 31.86
CA LEU A 40 -22.34 24.42 32.24
C LEU A 40 -20.95 24.87 31.73
N ASN A 41 -20.87 25.91 30.92
CA ASN A 41 -19.60 26.40 30.40
C ASN A 41 -19.01 27.62 31.13
N LEU A 42 -19.62 28.11 32.18
CA LEU A 42 -19.14 29.25 32.97
C LEU A 42 -18.51 28.84 34.31
N ARG A 43 -18.50 27.57 34.70
CA ARG A 43 -17.85 27.11 35.94
C ARG A 43 -16.53 26.36 35.77
N ARG A 44 -16.00 26.23 34.55
CA ARG A 44 -14.68 25.62 34.29
C ARG A 44 -13.55 26.59 33.94
N ARG A 45 -13.78 27.91 33.99
CA ARG A 45 -12.73 28.94 33.78
C ARG A 45 -12.20 29.62 35.04
N SER A 46 -12.56 29.13 36.22
CA SER A 46 -12.14 29.74 37.51
C SER A 46 -11.21 28.86 38.35
N MET A 47 -10.67 27.75 37.87
CA MET A 47 -9.79 26.86 38.65
C MET A 47 -8.39 26.60 38.04
N VAL A 48 -7.95 27.37 37.03
CA VAL A 48 -6.60 27.23 36.46
C VAL A 48 -5.71 28.45 36.72
N ALA A 49 -6.15 29.41 37.53
CA ALA A 49 -5.42 30.66 37.79
C ALA A 49 -4.89 30.79 39.22
N LYS A 50 -4.55 29.67 39.89
CA LYS A 50 -3.94 29.73 41.24
C LYS A 50 -2.92 28.62 41.48
N HIS A 51 -1.92 28.45 40.61
CA HIS A 51 -0.72 27.65 40.93
C HIS A 51 0.43 27.97 39.96
N LEU A 52 0.91 29.21 39.96
CA LEU A 52 2.19 29.60 39.35
C LEU A 52 2.70 30.89 40.02
N GLU A 53 3.02 30.81 41.30
CA GLU A 53 3.93 31.75 41.98
C GLU A 53 4.80 30.92 42.90
N SER A 54 5.99 30.61 42.43
CA SER A 54 7.24 30.46 43.18
C SER A 54 8.22 29.61 42.37
N ASN A 55 9.10 30.26 41.62
CA ASN A 55 10.50 29.80 41.50
C ASN A 55 11.32 30.95 40.89
N ASN A 56 12.17 31.48 41.77
CA ASN A 56 13.22 32.47 41.51
C ASN A 56 14.20 31.98 40.42
N ILE A 57 14.36 32.77 39.36
CA ILE A 57 15.52 32.70 38.47
C ILE A 57 16.23 34.05 38.49
N PRO A 58 17.54 34.14 38.80
CA PRO A 58 18.27 35.40 38.87
C PRO A 58 18.56 35.97 37.48
N GLY A 59 18.28 37.26 37.31
CA GLY A 59 18.48 38.01 36.08
C GLY A 59 19.96 38.33 35.76
N PRO A 60 20.25 38.74 34.52
CA PRO A 60 21.62 38.94 34.04
C PRO A 60 22.25 40.23 34.59
N ARG A 61 23.52 40.13 35.04
CA ARG A 61 24.35 41.25 35.50
C ARG A 61 24.68 42.21 34.35
N LYS A 62 24.41 43.49 34.58
CA LYS A 62 24.89 44.60 33.78
C LYS A 62 26.40 44.77 33.95
N PHE A 63 27.16 44.71 32.87
CA PHE A 63 28.55 45.18 32.85
C PHE A 63 28.57 46.69 32.54
N MET A 64 29.18 47.45 33.42
CA MET A 64 29.42 48.87 33.28
C MET A 64 30.54 49.15 32.27
N ALA A 65 30.28 50.10 31.37
CA ALA A 65 31.27 50.70 30.51
C ALA A 65 32.11 51.75 31.30
N GLY A 66 33.42 51.59 31.34
CA GLY A 66 34.36 52.59 31.79
C GLY A 66 35.08 53.24 30.60
N PRO A 67 35.37 54.55 30.65
CA PRO A 67 35.95 55.27 29.51
C PRO A 67 37.46 55.12 29.51
N TRP A 68 38.07 54.79 28.37
CA TRP A 68 39.50 54.91 28.14
C TRP A 68 39.83 56.03 27.19
N THR A 69 40.70 56.86 27.69
CA THR A 69 41.20 58.11 27.12
C THR A 69 42.10 57.89 25.92
N CYS A 70 41.95 58.85 24.98
CA CYS A 70 42.78 59.06 23.79
C CYS A 70 44.22 59.47 24.18
N SER A 71 45.24 58.78 23.71
CA SER A 71 46.60 59.37 23.63
C SER A 71 47.13 59.26 22.19
N ARG A 72 47.49 60.44 21.70
CA ARG A 72 48.13 60.71 20.40
C ARG A 72 49.54 60.13 20.37
N TRP A 73 49.91 59.44 19.31
CA TRP A 73 51.29 59.44 18.79
C TRP A 73 51.28 59.62 17.30
N GLN A 74 51.97 60.66 16.85
CA GLN A 74 52.33 60.98 15.46
C GLN A 74 53.59 60.20 15.09
N GLY A 75 53.66 59.69 13.88
CA GLY A 75 54.96 59.42 13.31
C GLY A 75 55.02 58.40 12.19
N ALA A 76 55.43 58.92 11.04
CA ALA A 76 56.11 58.27 9.91
C ALA A 76 55.25 57.62 8.82
N ILE A 77 55.12 58.43 7.77
CA ILE A 77 54.77 58.02 6.40
C ILE A 77 55.92 57.17 5.84
N PHE A 78 55.68 55.87 5.55
CA PHE A 78 56.49 55.09 4.62
C PHE A 78 55.60 54.64 3.48
N LEU A 79 55.80 55.27 2.33
CA LEU A 79 55.25 54.84 1.05
C LEU A 79 55.92 53.50 0.65
N LEU A 80 55.24 52.39 0.82
CA LEU A 80 55.60 51.14 0.16
C LEU A 80 54.53 50.85 -0.88
N ILE A 81 54.86 51.08 -2.16
CA ILE A 81 54.09 50.60 -3.31
C ILE A 81 54.30 49.08 -3.36
N CYS A 82 53.43 48.35 -2.72
CA CYS A 82 53.27 46.89 -3.00
C CYS A 82 52.19 46.74 -4.05
N GLY A 83 52.57 46.28 -5.24
CA GLY A 83 51.67 45.92 -6.31
C GLY A 83 50.58 44.98 -5.82
N LEU A 84 49.35 45.44 -5.82
CA LEU A 84 48.16 44.59 -5.71
C LEU A 84 48.05 43.75 -6.98
N SER A 85 48.74 42.60 -7.02
CA SER A 85 48.33 41.51 -7.87
C SER A 85 47.01 41.02 -7.29
N GLY A 86 45.90 41.49 -7.86
CA GLY A 86 44.57 41.01 -7.53
C GLY A 86 44.46 39.52 -7.81
N VAL A 87 44.71 38.70 -6.81
CA VAL A 87 44.26 37.31 -6.82
C VAL A 87 42.74 37.38 -6.66
N ILE A 88 42.03 37.47 -7.79
CA ILE A 88 40.61 37.15 -7.84
C ILE A 88 40.54 35.68 -7.43
N PRO A 89 39.90 35.34 -6.30
CA PRO A 89 39.65 33.94 -6.02
C PRO A 89 38.80 33.43 -7.19
N SER A 90 39.42 32.67 -8.11
CA SER A 90 38.65 31.94 -9.10
C SER A 90 37.67 31.09 -8.28
N ALA A 91 36.40 31.42 -8.38
CA ALA A 91 35.34 30.55 -7.92
C ALA A 91 35.59 29.22 -8.60
N ARG A 92 36.16 28.28 -7.86
CA ARG A 92 36.32 26.90 -8.30
C ARG A 92 34.90 26.43 -8.51
N ALA A 93 34.41 26.46 -9.74
CA ALA A 93 33.20 25.71 -10.09
C ALA A 93 33.48 24.28 -9.67
N TRP A 94 32.81 23.85 -8.62
CA TRP A 94 32.87 22.45 -8.19
C TRP A 94 32.38 21.64 -9.39
N ALA A 95 33.17 20.70 -9.87
CA ALA A 95 32.73 19.77 -10.91
C ALA A 95 31.47 19.08 -10.37
N LYS A 96 30.43 19.04 -11.20
CA LYS A 96 29.20 18.32 -10.84
C LYS A 96 29.56 16.86 -10.55
N GLU A 97 28.90 16.31 -9.54
CA GLU A 97 29.03 14.89 -9.24
C GLU A 97 28.24 14.06 -10.25
N HIS A 98 28.85 12.99 -10.78
CA HIS A 98 28.17 12.12 -11.72
C HIS A 98 27.20 11.18 -11.03
N VAL A 99 25.98 11.05 -11.56
CA VAL A 99 24.95 10.10 -11.12
C VAL A 99 24.35 9.36 -12.30
N ASP A 100 23.85 8.15 -12.07
CA ASP A 100 23.33 7.31 -13.14
C ASP A 100 22.03 7.83 -13.73
N LEU A 101 21.11 8.30 -12.85
CA LEU A 101 19.77 8.73 -13.24
C LEU A 101 19.34 9.96 -12.42
N VAL A 102 18.71 10.90 -13.10
CA VAL A 102 17.93 11.99 -12.46
C VAL A 102 16.51 11.95 -13.00
N VAL A 103 15.52 11.96 -12.10
CA VAL A 103 14.11 12.23 -12.44
C VAL A 103 13.82 13.66 -12.01
N ALA A 104 13.50 14.56 -12.96
CA ALA A 104 13.46 16.00 -12.73
C ALA A 104 12.21 16.68 -13.31
N HIS A 105 11.98 17.92 -12.86
CA HIS A 105 10.96 18.85 -13.37
C HIS A 105 9.51 18.40 -13.12
N GLY A 106 9.28 17.48 -12.17
CA GLY A 106 7.94 17.06 -11.76
C GLY A 106 7.51 17.71 -10.44
N THR A 107 6.20 17.63 -10.16
CA THR A 107 5.71 17.84 -8.79
C THR A 107 6.07 16.61 -7.96
N LEU A 108 7.08 16.76 -7.12
CA LEU A 108 7.65 15.67 -6.33
C LEU A 108 6.96 15.55 -4.99
N VAL A 109 6.30 14.41 -4.72
CA VAL A 109 5.64 14.08 -3.46
C VAL A 109 6.48 13.05 -2.72
N THR A 110 7.20 13.47 -1.69
CA THR A 110 8.25 12.63 -1.10
C THR A 110 7.76 11.52 -0.19
N MET A 111 6.61 11.68 0.43
CA MET A 111 6.09 10.80 1.50
C MET A 111 7.07 10.60 2.67
N ASP A 112 8.03 11.51 2.84
CA ASP A 112 8.91 11.57 3.99
C ASP A 112 8.14 12.00 5.28
N PRO A 113 8.74 11.93 6.48
CA PRO A 113 8.05 12.27 7.73
C PRO A 113 7.45 13.68 7.78
N THR A 114 7.98 14.60 6.98
CA THR A 114 7.48 15.99 6.86
C THR A 114 6.55 16.18 5.67
N ARG A 115 6.35 15.16 4.84
CA ARG A 115 5.48 15.15 3.65
C ARG A 115 5.78 16.30 2.69
N ARG A 116 7.08 16.53 2.43
CA ARG A 116 7.49 17.60 1.50
C ARG A 116 6.92 17.38 0.11
N VAL A 117 6.46 18.47 -0.48
CA VAL A 117 6.05 18.54 -1.88
C VAL A 117 6.85 19.65 -2.55
N PHE A 118 7.57 19.33 -3.62
CA PHE A 118 8.27 20.30 -4.46
C PHE A 118 7.48 20.49 -5.75
N GLU A 119 7.14 21.71 -6.10
CA GLU A 119 6.42 22.01 -7.36
C GLU A 119 7.28 21.71 -8.60
N ASP A 120 8.58 21.96 -8.50
CA ASP A 120 9.62 21.61 -9.47
C ASP A 120 10.74 20.88 -8.75
N GLY A 121 10.57 19.60 -8.52
CA GLY A 121 11.47 18.75 -7.76
C GLY A 121 12.24 17.75 -8.63
N ALA A 122 13.35 17.26 -8.07
CA ALA A 122 14.15 16.23 -8.69
C ALA A 122 14.70 15.25 -7.65
N VAL A 123 14.95 14.00 -8.13
CA VAL A 123 15.60 12.92 -7.41
C VAL A 123 16.83 12.50 -8.18
N ALA A 124 18.01 12.57 -7.55
CA ALA A 124 19.27 12.05 -8.10
C ALA A 124 19.53 10.63 -7.55
N ILE A 125 19.96 9.73 -8.42
CA ILE A 125 20.04 8.30 -8.15
C ILE A 125 21.41 7.78 -8.62
N GLN A 126 22.10 7.06 -7.72
CA GLN A 126 23.34 6.36 -8.02
C GLN A 126 23.15 4.86 -7.73
N GLY A 127 23.33 4.04 -8.73
CA GLY A 127 23.03 2.60 -8.63
C GLY A 127 21.55 2.38 -8.32
N ASP A 128 21.27 1.75 -7.19
CA ASP A 128 19.92 1.47 -6.72
C ASP A 128 19.41 2.47 -5.66
N THR A 129 20.21 3.49 -5.33
CA THR A 129 20.01 4.32 -4.13
C THR A 129 19.78 5.79 -4.49
N ILE A 130 18.83 6.43 -3.79
CA ILE A 130 18.58 7.87 -3.85
C ILE A 130 19.74 8.60 -3.14
N VAL A 131 20.45 9.47 -3.85
CA VAL A 131 21.58 10.26 -3.31
C VAL A 131 21.19 11.70 -3.01
N ALA A 132 20.18 12.26 -3.67
CA ALA A 132 19.66 13.58 -3.36
C ALA A 132 18.18 13.73 -3.74
N VAL A 133 17.47 14.60 -2.98
CA VAL A 133 16.07 14.97 -3.19
C VAL A 133 15.93 16.45 -2.88
N ASP A 134 15.71 17.29 -3.91
CA ASP A 134 15.61 18.74 -3.77
C ASP A 134 14.87 19.35 -4.98
N SER A 135 14.85 20.69 -5.10
CA SER A 135 14.39 21.36 -6.30
C SER A 135 15.24 20.98 -7.51
N SER A 136 14.64 20.93 -8.71
CA SER A 136 15.35 20.61 -9.95
C SER A 136 16.57 21.50 -10.15
N ALA A 137 16.43 22.81 -9.94
CA ALA A 137 17.52 23.77 -10.07
C ALA A 137 18.73 23.45 -9.18
N LYS A 138 18.48 22.96 -7.95
CA LYS A 138 19.56 22.58 -7.03
C LYS A 138 20.22 21.27 -7.45
N ILE A 139 19.44 20.26 -7.83
CA ILE A 139 19.96 18.99 -8.33
C ILE A 139 20.80 19.24 -9.59
N ASP A 140 20.32 20.02 -10.56
CA ASP A 140 21.04 20.38 -11.77
C ASP A 140 22.36 21.11 -11.51
N SER A 141 22.42 21.90 -10.43
CA SER A 141 23.66 22.59 -10.06
C SER A 141 24.72 21.67 -9.47
N MET A 142 24.32 20.55 -8.87
CA MET A 142 25.19 19.62 -8.12
C MET A 142 25.59 18.38 -8.90
N TYR A 143 24.69 17.90 -9.77
CA TYR A 143 24.84 16.59 -10.42
C TYR A 143 24.86 16.68 -11.95
N GLU A 144 25.61 15.78 -12.57
CA GLU A 144 25.58 15.46 -14.00
C GLU A 144 25.05 14.04 -14.16
N ALA A 145 23.89 13.89 -14.81
CA ALA A 145 23.22 12.60 -14.94
C ALA A 145 23.61 11.88 -16.24
N GLY A 146 23.87 10.57 -16.13
CA GLY A 146 24.01 9.69 -17.30
C GLY A 146 22.69 9.57 -18.09
N LYS A 147 21.55 9.60 -17.37
CA LYS A 147 20.19 9.62 -17.94
C LYS A 147 19.31 10.60 -17.17
N VAL A 148 18.46 11.33 -17.89
CA VAL A 148 17.42 12.19 -17.29
C VAL A 148 16.05 11.71 -17.74
N ILE A 149 15.14 11.52 -16.79
CA ILE A 149 13.71 11.33 -17.03
C ILE A 149 13.03 12.68 -16.74
N ASP A 150 12.54 13.35 -17.78
CA ASP A 150 11.81 14.61 -17.64
C ASP A 150 10.37 14.32 -17.17
N ALA A 151 10.06 14.73 -15.95
CA ALA A 151 8.75 14.58 -15.33
C ALA A 151 7.90 15.86 -15.41
N ARG A 152 8.22 16.79 -16.33
CA ARG A 152 7.51 18.07 -16.47
C ARG A 152 6.01 17.84 -16.75
N GLY A 153 5.18 18.50 -15.95
CA GLY A 153 3.73 18.33 -16.01
C GLY A 153 3.20 17.01 -15.43
N ALA A 154 4.02 16.27 -14.67
CA ALA A 154 3.66 15.03 -14.02
C ALA A 154 3.95 15.06 -12.51
N LEU A 155 3.39 14.11 -11.76
CA LEU A 155 3.76 13.83 -10.38
C LEU A 155 4.89 12.81 -10.34
N VAL A 156 5.81 12.97 -9.39
CA VAL A 156 6.81 11.96 -9.04
C VAL A 156 6.51 11.48 -7.62
N LEU A 157 6.21 10.20 -7.46
CA LEU A 157 5.81 9.56 -6.21
C LEU A 157 6.75 8.42 -5.87
N PRO A 158 6.85 8.00 -4.59
CA PRO A 158 7.37 6.66 -4.29
C PRO A 158 6.56 5.62 -5.03
N GLY A 159 7.20 4.53 -5.44
CA GLY A 159 6.51 3.39 -6.02
C GLY A 159 5.44 2.83 -5.09
N LEU A 160 4.32 2.40 -5.66
CA LEU A 160 3.20 1.86 -4.89
C LEU A 160 3.54 0.46 -4.37
N ILE A 161 3.05 0.17 -3.17
CA ILE A 161 3.28 -1.08 -2.45
C ILE A 161 1.96 -1.81 -2.32
N ASN A 162 1.86 -2.96 -2.98
CA ASN A 162 0.75 -3.89 -2.84
C ASN A 162 1.04 -4.85 -1.68
N ALA A 163 0.37 -4.64 -0.55
CA ALA A 163 0.67 -5.35 0.69
C ALA A 163 0.09 -6.76 0.77
N HIS A 164 -0.73 -7.20 -0.18
CA HIS A 164 -1.26 -8.56 -0.25
C HIS A 164 -1.83 -8.87 -1.62
N THR A 165 -1.40 -10.00 -2.19
CA THR A 165 -1.97 -10.54 -3.42
C THR A 165 -1.71 -12.06 -3.55
N HIS A 166 -2.30 -12.64 -4.62
CA HIS A 166 -2.04 -13.97 -5.16
C HIS A 166 -1.74 -13.82 -6.65
N MET A 167 -0.49 -13.47 -6.98
CA MET A 167 -0.12 -13.07 -8.35
C MET A 167 -0.49 -14.11 -9.40
N SER A 168 -0.32 -15.38 -9.07
CA SER A 168 -0.58 -16.48 -10.00
C SER A 168 -2.08 -16.78 -10.22
N MET A 169 -2.99 -16.02 -9.61
CA MET A 169 -4.44 -16.15 -9.84
C MET A 169 -4.95 -15.31 -11.03
N SER A 170 -4.11 -14.53 -11.72
CA SER A 170 -4.58 -13.68 -12.83
C SER A 170 -5.18 -14.45 -14.01
N LEU A 171 -4.76 -15.69 -14.23
CA LEU A 171 -5.37 -16.56 -15.24
C LEU A 171 -6.76 -17.13 -14.82
N PHE A 172 -7.15 -16.96 -13.57
CA PHE A 172 -8.49 -17.29 -13.04
C PHE A 172 -9.42 -16.05 -12.93
N ARG A 173 -9.01 -14.90 -13.40
CA ARG A 173 -9.78 -13.65 -13.40
C ARG A 173 -11.16 -13.85 -14.02
N GLY A 174 -12.22 -13.55 -13.25
CA GLY A 174 -13.61 -13.68 -13.69
C GLY A 174 -14.07 -15.13 -13.91
N LEU A 175 -13.35 -16.12 -13.34
CA LEU A 175 -13.75 -17.53 -13.43
C LEU A 175 -15.00 -17.82 -12.61
N ALA A 176 -15.15 -17.14 -11.45
CA ALA A 176 -16.25 -17.33 -10.53
C ALA A 176 -16.52 -16.01 -9.79
N ASP A 177 -17.63 -15.38 -10.09
CA ASP A 177 -18.08 -14.12 -9.51
C ASP A 177 -19.40 -14.30 -8.76
N ASP A 178 -19.77 -13.32 -7.91
CA ASP A 178 -21.06 -13.24 -7.20
C ASP A 178 -21.33 -14.42 -6.26
N LEU A 179 -20.30 -14.85 -5.52
CA LEU A 179 -20.33 -15.99 -4.60
C LEU A 179 -19.85 -15.59 -3.20
N SER A 180 -20.30 -16.34 -2.18
CA SER A 180 -19.69 -16.27 -0.86
C SER A 180 -18.25 -16.78 -0.91
N LEU A 181 -17.39 -16.34 0.01
CA LEU A 181 -15.99 -16.78 0.09
C LEU A 181 -15.88 -18.33 0.18
N ASP A 182 -16.70 -18.95 1.01
CA ASP A 182 -16.70 -20.41 1.20
C ASP A 182 -17.07 -21.16 -0.09
N ASP A 183 -18.15 -20.75 -0.77
CA ASP A 183 -18.57 -21.33 -2.05
C ASP A 183 -17.54 -21.06 -3.15
N TRP A 184 -16.97 -19.86 -3.18
CA TRP A 184 -15.96 -19.47 -4.14
C TRP A 184 -14.70 -20.35 -4.01
N LEU A 185 -14.17 -20.51 -2.78
CA LEU A 185 -13.01 -21.36 -2.53
C LEU A 185 -13.28 -22.83 -2.86
N HIS A 186 -14.31 -23.44 -2.24
CA HIS A 186 -14.49 -24.89 -2.28
C HIS A 186 -15.09 -25.41 -3.59
N LYS A 187 -15.96 -24.63 -4.25
CA LYS A 187 -16.65 -25.09 -5.48
C LYS A 187 -15.91 -24.72 -6.75
N TYR A 188 -15.07 -23.65 -6.72
CA TYR A 188 -14.44 -23.13 -7.93
C TYR A 188 -12.92 -23.04 -7.84
N ILE A 189 -12.36 -22.38 -6.84
CA ILE A 189 -10.92 -22.05 -6.83
C ILE A 189 -10.07 -23.28 -6.53
N PHE A 190 -10.25 -23.95 -5.40
CA PHE A 190 -9.47 -25.16 -5.09
C PHE A 190 -9.58 -26.25 -6.17
N PRO A 191 -10.77 -26.52 -6.77
CA PRO A 191 -10.86 -27.42 -7.92
C PRO A 191 -10.12 -26.94 -9.16
N ALA A 192 -10.13 -25.63 -9.44
CA ALA A 192 -9.40 -25.05 -10.56
C ALA A 192 -7.89 -25.11 -10.33
N GLU A 193 -7.43 -24.76 -9.14
CA GLU A 193 -6.03 -24.83 -8.75
C GLU A 193 -5.48 -26.25 -8.85
N SER A 194 -6.16 -27.22 -8.26
CA SER A 194 -5.78 -28.65 -8.34
C SER A 194 -5.68 -29.17 -9.78
N ARG A 195 -6.41 -28.57 -10.72
CA ARG A 195 -6.44 -29.01 -12.12
C ARG A 195 -5.44 -28.30 -13.01
N TYR A 196 -5.22 -27.00 -12.83
CA TYR A 196 -4.50 -26.15 -13.78
C TYR A 196 -3.17 -25.61 -13.27
N VAL A 197 -3.01 -25.49 -11.94
CA VAL A 197 -1.80 -24.86 -11.39
C VAL A 197 -0.62 -25.82 -11.53
N THR A 198 0.32 -25.41 -12.35
CA THR A 198 1.61 -26.04 -12.61
C THR A 198 2.68 -24.95 -12.61
N ARG A 199 3.95 -25.31 -12.60
CA ARG A 199 5.07 -24.35 -12.69
C ARG A 199 4.93 -23.41 -13.90
N ASP A 200 4.57 -23.93 -15.08
CA ASP A 200 4.39 -23.13 -16.30
C ASP A 200 3.16 -22.18 -16.17
N PHE A 201 2.04 -22.67 -15.60
CA PHE A 201 0.89 -21.85 -15.31
C PHE A 201 1.25 -20.68 -14.37
N VAL A 202 1.95 -20.98 -13.28
CA VAL A 202 2.39 -19.99 -12.28
C VAL A 202 3.29 -18.95 -12.93
N THR A 203 4.26 -19.37 -13.73
CA THR A 203 5.18 -18.47 -14.45
C THR A 203 4.42 -17.48 -15.34
N TRP A 204 3.50 -17.94 -16.19
CA TRP A 204 2.76 -17.06 -17.11
C TRP A 204 1.72 -16.19 -16.40
N SER A 205 1.06 -16.73 -15.38
CA SER A 205 0.09 -15.98 -14.58
C SER A 205 0.77 -14.87 -13.77
N THR A 206 1.91 -15.16 -13.15
CA THR A 206 2.72 -14.17 -12.44
C THR A 206 3.20 -13.07 -13.38
N GLN A 207 3.71 -13.43 -14.57
CA GLN A 207 4.15 -12.42 -15.56
C GLN A 207 2.99 -11.51 -16.01
N LEU A 208 1.77 -12.06 -16.16
CA LEU A 208 0.58 -11.26 -16.48
C LEU A 208 0.27 -10.26 -15.36
N THR A 209 0.34 -10.70 -14.12
CA THR A 209 0.14 -9.84 -12.93
C THR A 209 1.22 -8.76 -12.85
N LEU A 210 2.49 -9.13 -13.01
CA LEU A 210 3.62 -8.19 -12.99
C LEU A 210 3.49 -7.13 -14.09
N LEU A 211 3.04 -7.52 -15.28
CA LEU A 211 2.78 -6.59 -16.38
C LEU A 211 1.72 -5.56 -16.00
N GLU A 212 0.60 -6.00 -15.43
CA GLU A 212 -0.49 -5.12 -14.97
C GLU A 212 -0.04 -4.20 -13.83
N MET A 213 0.63 -4.75 -12.81
CA MET A 213 1.13 -4.01 -11.66
C MET A 213 2.17 -2.95 -12.05
N LEU A 214 3.16 -3.29 -12.88
CA LEU A 214 4.16 -2.31 -13.34
C LEU A 214 3.53 -1.21 -14.17
N ARG A 215 2.53 -1.52 -15.01
CA ARG A 215 1.73 -0.52 -15.73
C ARG A 215 0.91 0.37 -14.80
N GLY A 216 0.54 -0.13 -13.64
CA GLY A 216 -0.19 0.58 -12.60
C GLY A 216 0.70 1.28 -11.57
N GLY A 217 2.03 1.17 -11.69
CA GLY A 217 2.96 1.86 -10.77
C GLY A 217 3.26 1.12 -9.48
N THR A 218 2.86 -0.14 -9.35
CA THR A 218 3.27 -1.00 -8.25
C THR A 218 4.73 -1.39 -8.44
N THR A 219 5.57 -1.18 -7.43
CA THR A 219 7.00 -1.48 -7.42
C THR A 219 7.38 -2.58 -6.45
N THR A 220 6.53 -2.80 -5.44
CA THR A 220 6.72 -3.82 -4.41
C THR A 220 5.41 -4.55 -4.17
N VAL A 221 5.50 -5.86 -4.01
CA VAL A 221 4.34 -6.74 -3.78
C VAL A 221 4.61 -7.68 -2.62
N ALA A 222 3.58 -7.95 -1.80
CA ALA A 222 3.56 -9.12 -0.91
C ALA A 222 2.63 -10.17 -1.52
N ASP A 223 3.16 -11.33 -1.81
CA ASP A 223 2.46 -12.45 -2.44
C ASP A 223 2.48 -13.70 -1.55
N MET A 224 1.46 -14.51 -1.65
CA MET A 224 1.41 -15.84 -1.09
C MET A 224 0.67 -16.78 -2.05
N TYR A 225 1.39 -17.79 -2.55
CA TYR A 225 0.82 -18.77 -3.48
C TYR A 225 1.59 -20.10 -3.46
N TYR A 226 1.34 -20.96 -4.44
CA TYR A 226 2.02 -22.22 -4.69
C TYR A 226 3.12 -22.06 -5.73
N PHE A 227 4.14 -22.93 -5.71
CA PHE A 227 5.31 -22.84 -6.59
C PHE A 227 6.01 -21.49 -6.50
N GLU A 228 6.25 -21.01 -5.29
CA GLU A 228 6.76 -19.66 -5.03
C GLU A 228 8.17 -19.42 -5.60
N GLU A 229 8.92 -20.47 -5.91
CA GLU A 229 10.18 -20.38 -6.68
C GLU A 229 9.95 -19.75 -8.06
N GLU A 230 8.90 -20.15 -8.77
CA GLU A 230 8.54 -19.62 -10.08
C GLU A 230 8.06 -18.17 -9.98
N VAL A 231 7.29 -17.86 -8.94
CA VAL A 231 6.85 -16.48 -8.64
C VAL A 231 8.05 -15.59 -8.38
N ALA A 232 8.99 -16.03 -7.55
CA ALA A 232 10.19 -15.28 -7.21
C ALA A 232 11.11 -15.09 -8.43
N ALA A 233 11.31 -16.12 -9.22
CA ALA A 233 12.11 -16.07 -10.44
C ALA A 233 11.52 -15.08 -11.47
N ALA A 234 10.19 -15.12 -11.69
CA ALA A 234 9.49 -14.20 -12.58
C ALA A 234 9.53 -12.74 -12.08
N THR A 235 9.31 -12.54 -10.77
CA THR A 235 9.35 -11.22 -10.12
C THR A 235 10.73 -10.59 -10.22
N LYS A 236 11.78 -11.35 -9.95
CA LYS A 236 13.17 -10.91 -10.09
C LYS A 236 13.53 -10.60 -11.54
N ALA A 237 13.12 -11.46 -12.48
CA ALA A 237 13.37 -11.25 -13.91
C ALA A 237 12.67 -9.98 -14.43
N ALA A 238 11.48 -9.68 -13.94
CA ALA A 238 10.79 -8.42 -14.23
C ALA A 238 11.47 -7.20 -13.58
N GLY A 239 12.34 -7.39 -12.60
CA GLY A 239 13.03 -6.35 -11.86
C GLY A 239 12.19 -5.75 -10.71
N MET A 240 11.05 -6.34 -10.38
CA MET A 240 10.16 -5.88 -9.32
C MET A 240 10.60 -6.42 -7.95
N ARG A 241 10.23 -5.70 -6.88
CA ARG A 241 10.49 -6.14 -5.50
C ARG A 241 9.35 -7.00 -4.97
N GLY A 242 9.67 -8.09 -4.25
CA GLY A 242 8.66 -8.98 -3.66
C GLY A 242 8.98 -9.42 -2.24
N VAL A 243 7.95 -9.49 -1.40
CA VAL A 243 7.91 -10.27 -0.15
C VAL A 243 7.03 -11.47 -0.47
N LEU A 244 7.66 -12.63 -0.70
CA LEU A 244 7.05 -13.76 -1.38
C LEU A 244 7.02 -14.98 -0.45
N GLY A 245 5.83 -15.54 -0.23
CA GLY A 245 5.61 -16.58 0.75
C GLY A 245 4.99 -17.85 0.17
N GLU A 246 5.70 -18.97 0.30
CA GLU A 246 5.12 -20.28 -0.03
C GLU A 246 3.94 -20.59 0.86
N THR A 247 2.79 -20.91 0.22
CA THR A 247 1.54 -21.18 0.93
C THR A 247 1.54 -22.54 1.59
N LEU A 248 1.40 -22.55 2.91
CA LEU A 248 1.20 -23.75 3.72
C LEU A 248 -0.28 -23.98 3.97
N ILE A 249 -0.77 -25.21 3.69
CA ILE A 249 -2.17 -25.58 3.84
C ILE A 249 -2.28 -27.03 4.38
N GLY A 250 -3.37 -27.34 5.11
CA GLY A 250 -3.53 -28.61 5.81
C GLY A 250 -3.98 -29.79 4.96
N PHE A 251 -4.12 -29.62 3.65
CA PHE A 251 -4.51 -30.64 2.67
C PHE A 251 -3.60 -30.58 1.43
N PRO A 252 -3.62 -31.59 0.53
CA PRO A 252 -2.78 -31.58 -0.66
C PRO A 252 -2.98 -30.34 -1.53
N SER A 253 -1.89 -29.64 -1.85
CA SER A 253 -1.82 -28.49 -2.74
C SER A 253 -1.22 -28.88 -4.11
N PRO A 254 -1.23 -27.99 -5.11
CA PRO A 254 -0.63 -28.28 -6.41
C PRO A 254 0.85 -28.69 -6.39
N ASP A 255 1.60 -28.22 -5.42
CA ASP A 255 3.05 -28.45 -5.28
C ASP A 255 3.45 -29.30 -4.07
N SER A 256 2.54 -29.52 -3.12
CA SER A 256 2.84 -30.24 -1.89
C SER A 256 1.75 -31.27 -1.57
N LYS A 257 2.16 -32.53 -1.38
CA LYS A 257 1.22 -33.62 -1.09
C LYS A 257 0.81 -33.67 0.37
N THR A 258 1.66 -33.19 1.26
CA THR A 258 1.45 -33.15 2.70
C THR A 258 1.91 -31.82 3.27
N PRO A 259 1.40 -31.39 4.44
CA PRO A 259 1.91 -30.19 5.13
C PRO A 259 3.43 -30.24 5.40
N ALA A 260 3.98 -31.42 5.63
CA ALA A 260 5.42 -31.60 5.84
C ALA A 260 6.23 -31.34 4.55
N ASP A 261 5.70 -31.74 3.38
CA ASP A 261 6.33 -31.40 2.09
C ASP A 261 6.33 -29.86 1.87
N GLY A 262 5.22 -29.19 2.21
CA GLY A 262 5.11 -27.72 2.13
C GLY A 262 6.12 -27.02 3.05
N LEU A 263 6.27 -27.48 4.29
CA LEU A 263 7.27 -26.94 5.21
C LEU A 263 8.70 -27.13 4.67
N ALA A 264 9.00 -28.30 4.12
CA ALA A 264 10.31 -28.58 3.53
C ALA A 264 10.58 -27.72 2.29
N TYR A 265 9.57 -27.51 1.44
CA TYR A 265 9.64 -26.60 0.29
C TYR A 265 9.92 -25.17 0.77
N THR A 266 9.12 -24.68 1.72
CA THR A 266 9.28 -23.35 2.31
C THR A 266 10.68 -23.14 2.90
N GLU A 267 11.21 -24.13 3.63
CA GLU A 267 12.57 -24.05 4.19
C GLU A 267 13.64 -23.94 3.07
N SER A 268 13.48 -24.70 1.99
CA SER A 268 14.36 -24.61 0.81
C SER A 268 14.26 -23.25 0.14
N PHE A 269 13.05 -22.75 -0.06
CA PHE A 269 12.77 -21.44 -0.64
C PHE A 269 13.41 -20.30 0.18
N LEU A 270 13.23 -20.32 1.51
CA LEU A 270 13.85 -19.34 2.41
C LEU A 270 15.40 -19.35 2.29
N LYS A 271 16.01 -20.52 2.19
CA LYS A 271 17.46 -20.66 2.04
C LYS A 271 17.96 -20.15 0.69
N HIS A 272 17.24 -20.46 -0.39
CA HIS A 272 17.62 -20.09 -1.76
C HIS A 272 17.61 -18.56 -1.95
N TRP A 273 16.56 -17.90 -1.51
CA TRP A 273 16.37 -16.47 -1.74
C TRP A 273 16.93 -15.56 -0.64
N LYS A 274 17.56 -16.12 0.38
CA LYS A 274 18.12 -15.35 1.49
C LYS A 274 19.14 -14.33 1.02
N GLY A 275 18.86 -13.05 1.28
CA GLY A 275 19.77 -11.94 0.96
C GLY A 275 19.70 -11.46 -0.50
N ASP A 276 18.72 -11.91 -1.27
CA ASP A 276 18.48 -11.35 -2.60
C ASP A 276 18.05 -9.86 -2.48
N PRO A 277 18.55 -8.98 -3.35
CA PRO A 277 18.29 -7.54 -3.24
C PRO A 277 16.85 -7.15 -3.59
N LEU A 278 16.11 -7.98 -4.31
CA LEU A 278 14.73 -7.73 -4.73
C LEU A 278 13.73 -8.64 -4.03
N ILE A 279 14.11 -9.88 -3.73
CA ILE A 279 13.20 -10.90 -3.18
C ILE A 279 13.48 -11.10 -1.70
N THR A 280 12.46 -10.87 -0.89
CA THR A 280 12.41 -11.23 0.53
C THR A 280 11.53 -12.46 0.68
N PRO A 281 12.11 -13.66 0.90
CA PRO A 281 11.32 -14.87 1.04
C PRO A 281 10.59 -14.88 2.38
N ALA A 282 9.35 -15.38 2.39
CA ALA A 282 8.44 -15.41 3.53
C ALA A 282 7.85 -16.82 3.75
N VAL A 283 7.21 -17.00 4.90
CA VAL A 283 6.41 -18.18 5.24
C VAL A 283 4.95 -17.77 5.20
N ALA A 284 4.08 -18.54 4.52
CA ALA A 284 2.71 -18.14 4.32
C ALA A 284 1.68 -19.21 4.71
N PRO A 285 1.43 -19.48 6.01
CA PRO A 285 0.30 -20.33 6.40
C PRO A 285 -1.01 -19.64 6.00
N HIS A 286 -1.87 -20.38 5.26
CA HIS A 286 -3.03 -19.80 4.60
C HIS A 286 -4.00 -19.12 5.60
N ALA A 287 -4.61 -19.88 6.49
CA ALA A 287 -5.58 -19.36 7.47
C ALA A 287 -5.82 -20.39 8.58
N ILE A 288 -6.44 -19.97 9.69
CA ILE A 288 -6.76 -20.86 10.83
C ILE A 288 -7.76 -21.97 10.47
N TYR A 289 -8.59 -21.78 9.45
CA TYR A 289 -9.60 -22.75 9.05
C TYR A 289 -9.09 -23.79 8.03
N THR A 290 -7.90 -23.58 7.48
CA THR A 290 -7.23 -24.50 6.54
C THR A 290 -5.94 -25.11 7.07
N CYS A 291 -5.41 -24.59 8.17
CA CYS A 291 -4.18 -25.07 8.81
C CYS A 291 -4.48 -25.63 10.21
N SER A 292 -3.88 -26.75 10.55
CA SER A 292 -3.91 -27.25 11.94
C SER A 292 -3.09 -26.35 12.87
N GLU A 293 -3.36 -26.42 14.18
CA GLU A 293 -2.57 -25.69 15.19
C GLU A 293 -1.09 -26.04 15.12
N GLU A 294 -0.76 -27.31 14.86
CA GLU A 294 0.62 -27.79 14.71
C GLU A 294 1.29 -27.12 13.52
N LEU A 295 0.64 -27.13 12.33
CA LEU A 295 1.18 -26.47 11.12
C LEU A 295 1.39 -24.97 11.33
N LEU A 296 0.46 -24.28 12.01
CA LEU A 296 0.59 -22.86 12.33
C LEU A 296 1.78 -22.59 13.25
N LYS A 297 2.00 -23.43 14.25
CA LYS A 297 3.15 -23.32 15.16
C LYS A 297 4.47 -23.61 14.45
N ASP A 298 4.51 -24.62 13.59
CA ASP A 298 5.70 -24.96 12.82
C ASP A 298 6.05 -23.86 11.81
N ALA A 299 5.06 -23.29 11.13
CA ALA A 299 5.23 -22.14 10.24
C ALA A 299 5.79 -20.93 11.01
N ALA A 300 5.25 -20.64 12.19
CA ALA A 300 5.74 -19.55 13.03
C ALA A 300 7.17 -19.80 13.54
N ALA A 301 7.51 -21.04 13.88
CA ALA A 301 8.86 -21.42 14.28
C ALA A 301 9.85 -21.30 13.11
N LEU A 302 9.46 -21.76 11.92
CA LEU A 302 10.25 -21.66 10.68
C LEU A 302 10.52 -20.18 10.32
N ALA A 303 9.51 -19.33 10.37
CA ALA A 303 9.67 -17.90 10.11
C ALA A 303 10.64 -17.24 11.11
N ARG A 304 10.48 -17.50 12.41
CA ARG A 304 11.36 -16.96 13.45
C ARG A 304 12.80 -17.43 13.31
N SER A 305 13.03 -18.73 13.07
CA SER A 305 14.39 -19.29 12.98
C SER A 305 15.16 -18.75 11.78
N ASN A 306 14.45 -18.35 10.70
CA ASN A 306 15.02 -17.75 9.51
C ASN A 306 14.98 -16.22 9.49
N GLN A 307 14.39 -15.57 10.52
CA GLN A 307 14.14 -14.12 10.55
C GLN A 307 13.32 -13.65 9.33
N ALA A 308 12.40 -14.49 8.88
CA ALA A 308 11.57 -14.28 7.71
C ALA A 308 10.22 -13.65 8.09
N PRO A 309 9.60 -12.87 7.19
CA PRO A 309 8.20 -12.48 7.31
C PRO A 309 7.27 -13.71 7.34
N LEU A 310 6.10 -13.52 7.96
CA LEU A 310 5.01 -14.49 7.94
C LEU A 310 3.74 -13.79 7.44
N LEU A 311 3.15 -14.31 6.38
CA LEU A 311 1.93 -13.80 5.75
C LEU A 311 0.78 -14.75 6.07
N ILE A 312 -0.40 -14.24 6.46
CA ILE A 312 -1.56 -15.06 6.84
C ILE A 312 -2.87 -14.29 6.67
N HIS A 313 -3.95 -14.95 6.21
CA HIS A 313 -5.29 -14.37 6.25
C HIS A 313 -5.83 -14.38 7.69
N VAL A 314 -6.39 -13.26 8.14
CA VAL A 314 -6.83 -13.07 9.52
C VAL A 314 -8.21 -12.44 9.56
N ALA A 315 -9.15 -13.13 10.18
CA ALA A 315 -10.48 -12.59 10.49
C ALA A 315 -11.20 -12.03 9.25
N GLU A 316 -11.10 -12.74 8.12
CA GLU A 316 -11.62 -12.31 6.83
C GLU A 316 -13.14 -12.42 6.76
N ALA A 317 -13.69 -13.55 7.20
CA ALA A 317 -15.11 -13.84 7.04
C ALA A 317 -15.79 -14.25 8.37
N PRO A 318 -17.12 -14.06 8.51
CA PRO A 318 -17.85 -14.40 9.74
C PRO A 318 -17.68 -15.85 10.17
N PHE A 319 -17.67 -16.80 9.22
CA PHE A 319 -17.54 -18.22 9.53
C PHE A 319 -16.20 -18.56 10.21
N GLU A 320 -15.13 -17.83 9.89
CA GLU A 320 -13.81 -17.99 10.51
C GLU A 320 -13.88 -17.65 12.00
N ILE A 321 -14.53 -16.53 12.35
CA ILE A 321 -14.70 -16.10 13.74
C ILE A 321 -15.59 -17.07 14.51
N GLU A 322 -16.69 -17.51 13.90
CA GLU A 322 -17.60 -18.48 14.49
C GLU A 322 -16.88 -19.80 14.78
N LYS A 323 -16.13 -20.31 13.81
CA LYS A 323 -15.32 -21.54 13.95
C LYS A 323 -14.28 -21.39 15.07
N SER A 324 -13.53 -20.29 15.08
CA SER A 324 -12.53 -20.01 16.12
C SER A 324 -13.14 -19.98 17.52
N ARG A 325 -14.31 -19.33 17.67
CA ARG A 325 -15.03 -19.31 18.95
C ARG A 325 -15.57 -20.67 19.38
N GLN A 326 -16.08 -21.46 18.45
CA GLN A 326 -16.59 -22.80 18.72
C GLN A 326 -15.47 -23.78 19.13
N GLU A 327 -14.35 -23.77 18.41
CA GLU A 327 -13.26 -24.71 18.62
C GLU A 327 -12.31 -24.30 19.75
N HIS A 328 -12.10 -22.98 19.93
CA HIS A 328 -11.07 -22.46 20.83
C HIS A 328 -11.57 -21.54 21.93
N GLY A 329 -12.82 -21.07 21.85
CA GLY A 329 -13.41 -20.08 22.78
C GLY A 329 -12.85 -18.67 22.61
N LEU A 330 -12.17 -18.36 21.50
CA LEU A 330 -11.41 -17.13 21.24
C LEU A 330 -11.75 -16.56 19.86
N THR A 331 -11.47 -15.26 19.66
CA THR A 331 -11.42 -14.69 18.31
C THR A 331 -10.21 -15.23 17.54
N THR A 332 -10.18 -15.07 16.21
CA THR A 332 -9.01 -15.45 15.40
C THR A 332 -7.72 -14.83 15.93
N VAL A 333 -7.72 -13.52 16.21
CA VAL A 333 -6.53 -12.81 16.70
C VAL A 333 -6.08 -13.33 18.08
N GLN A 334 -7.02 -13.54 19.01
CA GLN A 334 -6.71 -14.07 20.34
C GLN A 334 -6.18 -15.51 20.26
N TYR A 335 -6.72 -16.31 19.35
CA TYR A 335 -6.22 -17.67 19.10
C TYR A 335 -4.79 -17.66 18.57
N LEU A 336 -4.51 -16.85 17.53
CA LEU A 336 -3.17 -16.71 16.97
C LEU A 336 -2.16 -16.19 18.01
N ALA A 337 -2.57 -15.25 18.87
CA ALA A 337 -1.76 -14.79 20.00
C ALA A 337 -1.46 -15.92 20.99
N ARG A 338 -2.49 -16.70 21.37
CA ARG A 338 -2.37 -17.83 22.31
C ARG A 338 -1.38 -18.88 21.83
N ILE A 339 -1.41 -19.24 20.54
CA ILE A 339 -0.48 -20.22 19.97
C ILE A 339 0.91 -19.66 19.69
N GLY A 340 1.14 -18.35 19.93
CA GLY A 340 2.42 -17.69 19.76
C GLY A 340 2.79 -17.41 18.29
N LEU A 341 1.81 -17.28 17.39
CA LEU A 341 2.08 -16.96 15.98
C LEU A 341 2.36 -15.48 15.80
N LEU A 342 1.65 -14.59 16.53
CA LEU A 342 1.77 -13.14 16.35
C LEU A 342 3.14 -12.62 16.75
N GLY A 343 3.61 -11.64 16.01
CA GLY A 343 4.90 -10.96 16.23
C GLY A 343 5.11 -9.84 15.23
N PRO A 344 6.18 -9.05 15.38
CA PRO A 344 6.44 -7.91 14.49
C PRO A 344 6.73 -8.33 13.05
N ASN A 345 7.12 -9.59 12.80
CA ASN A 345 7.34 -10.12 11.45
C ASN A 345 6.07 -10.66 10.77
N VAL A 346 4.89 -10.48 11.35
CA VAL A 346 3.62 -11.00 10.81
C VAL A 346 2.88 -9.91 10.07
N LEU A 347 2.37 -10.25 8.88
CA LEU A 347 1.38 -9.49 8.12
C LEU A 347 0.07 -10.28 8.10
N GLY A 348 -1.00 -9.70 8.66
CA GLY A 348 -2.37 -10.21 8.56
C GLY A 348 -3.10 -9.59 7.37
N ALA A 349 -3.56 -10.40 6.43
CA ALA A 349 -4.42 -9.93 5.35
C ALA A 349 -5.88 -9.85 5.81
N HIS A 350 -6.64 -8.91 5.25
CA HIS A 350 -8.05 -8.60 5.49
C HIS A 350 -8.37 -7.98 6.86
N CYS A 351 -8.13 -8.64 7.99
CA CYS A 351 -8.37 -8.12 9.34
C CYS A 351 -9.71 -7.40 9.49
N ILE A 352 -10.80 -8.02 9.03
CA ILE A 352 -12.13 -7.41 8.91
C ILE A 352 -12.90 -7.51 10.24
N TRP A 353 -13.03 -8.72 10.75
CA TRP A 353 -13.91 -9.03 11.89
C TRP A 353 -13.15 -8.97 13.20
N LEU A 354 -12.70 -7.75 13.55
CA LEU A 354 -11.94 -7.46 14.76
C LEU A 354 -12.81 -6.73 15.79
N ASP A 355 -12.70 -7.12 17.04
CA ASP A 355 -13.17 -6.31 18.16
C ASP A 355 -12.05 -5.36 18.66
N GLN A 356 -12.38 -4.53 19.66
CA GLN A 356 -11.41 -3.57 20.21
C GLN A 356 -10.21 -4.27 20.86
N ALA A 357 -10.39 -5.44 21.48
CA ALA A 357 -9.32 -6.19 22.11
C ALA A 357 -8.38 -6.79 21.05
N ASP A 358 -8.94 -7.23 19.91
CA ASP A 358 -8.17 -7.71 18.77
C ASP A 358 -7.28 -6.62 18.19
N VAL A 359 -7.81 -5.40 17.99
CA VAL A 359 -7.05 -4.24 17.53
C VAL A 359 -5.87 -3.93 18.48
N GLN A 360 -6.11 -3.94 19.80
CA GLN A 360 -5.06 -3.71 20.79
C GLN A 360 -4.04 -4.86 20.81
N THR A 361 -4.47 -6.09 20.58
CA THR A 361 -3.59 -7.26 20.49
C THR A 361 -2.67 -7.15 19.28
N LEU A 362 -3.19 -6.83 18.09
CA LEU A 362 -2.38 -6.62 16.88
C LEU A 362 -1.35 -5.49 17.10
N ALA A 363 -1.77 -4.38 17.70
CA ALA A 363 -0.88 -3.28 18.04
C ALA A 363 0.22 -3.68 19.03
N HIS A 364 -0.15 -4.44 20.07
CA HIS A 364 0.81 -4.93 21.09
C HIS A 364 1.90 -5.81 20.50
N PHE A 365 1.55 -6.71 19.58
CA PHE A 365 2.50 -7.60 18.92
C PHE A 365 3.22 -6.95 17.74
N GLY A 366 2.86 -5.73 17.33
CA GLY A 366 3.47 -5.03 16.20
C GLY A 366 3.16 -5.65 14.84
N VAL A 367 2.01 -6.34 14.73
CA VAL A 367 1.55 -6.99 13.49
C VAL A 367 1.25 -5.93 12.43
N GLY A 368 1.72 -6.13 11.20
CA GLY A 368 1.27 -5.38 10.03
C GLY A 368 -0.06 -5.92 9.51
N CYS A 369 -0.88 -5.07 8.88
CA CYS A 369 -2.13 -5.50 8.26
C CYS A 369 -2.23 -5.04 6.80
N SER A 370 -2.89 -5.84 5.95
CA SER A 370 -3.24 -5.46 4.58
C SER A 370 -4.74 -5.27 4.43
N TYR A 371 -5.15 -4.09 3.99
CA TYR A 371 -6.52 -3.74 3.65
C TYR A 371 -6.76 -3.97 2.17
N ASN A 372 -7.71 -4.84 1.82
CA ASN A 372 -8.00 -5.32 0.47
C ASN A 372 -9.44 -4.93 0.07
N PRO A 373 -9.75 -3.63 -0.14
CA PRO A 373 -11.12 -3.15 -0.23
C PRO A 373 -11.94 -3.75 -1.36
N SER A 374 -11.39 -3.93 -2.56
CA SER A 374 -12.12 -4.51 -3.70
C SER A 374 -12.55 -5.94 -3.42
N SER A 375 -11.63 -6.79 -3.00
CA SER A 375 -11.92 -8.20 -2.67
C SER A 375 -12.92 -8.30 -1.53
N ASN A 376 -12.72 -7.54 -0.44
CA ASN A 376 -13.63 -7.52 0.71
C ASN A 376 -15.05 -7.09 0.32
N MET A 377 -15.19 -6.13 -0.60
CA MET A 377 -16.50 -5.68 -1.10
C MET A 377 -17.14 -6.71 -2.04
N LYS A 378 -16.35 -7.28 -2.96
CA LYS A 378 -16.85 -8.20 -3.97
C LYS A 378 -17.33 -9.52 -3.34
N THR A 379 -16.62 -10.03 -2.35
CA THR A 379 -17.01 -11.24 -1.60
C THR A 379 -18.01 -10.95 -0.48
N ALA A 380 -18.40 -9.67 -0.30
CA ALA A 380 -19.24 -9.20 0.80
C ALA A 380 -18.70 -9.64 2.19
N ALA A 381 -17.39 -9.78 2.32
CA ALA A 381 -16.73 -10.22 3.55
C ALA A 381 -16.86 -9.19 4.69
N GLY A 382 -16.92 -7.89 4.37
CA GLY A 382 -17.09 -6.81 5.34
C GLY A 382 -16.14 -5.64 5.13
N VAL A 383 -15.94 -4.84 6.17
CA VAL A 383 -15.09 -3.64 6.15
C VAL A 383 -14.05 -3.72 7.26
N MET A 384 -12.77 -3.73 6.90
CA MET A 384 -11.66 -3.64 7.85
C MET A 384 -11.80 -2.36 8.71
N PRO A 385 -11.58 -2.41 10.03
CA PRO A 385 -11.56 -1.20 10.87
C PRO A 385 -10.21 -0.45 10.73
N ALA A 386 -9.87 -0.03 9.48
CA ALA A 386 -8.56 0.52 9.15
C ALA A 386 -8.23 1.80 9.94
N ALA A 387 -9.22 2.65 10.19
CA ALA A 387 -9.01 3.88 10.95
C ALA A 387 -8.66 3.60 12.43
N GLU A 388 -9.30 2.58 13.06
CA GLU A 388 -8.98 2.16 14.43
C GLU A 388 -7.62 1.50 14.51
N LEU A 389 -7.28 0.64 13.55
CA LEU A 389 -5.96 0.01 13.47
C LEU A 389 -4.84 1.05 13.36
N LEU A 390 -4.98 2.04 12.46
CA LEU A 390 -4.03 3.14 12.32
C LEU A 390 -3.96 4.00 13.59
N ALA A 391 -5.09 4.30 14.24
CA ALA A 391 -5.15 5.06 15.49
C ALA A 391 -4.49 4.30 16.66
N ALA A 392 -4.53 2.98 16.65
CA ALA A 392 -3.83 2.12 17.61
C ALA A 392 -2.33 1.95 17.30
N GLY A 393 -1.83 2.50 16.20
CA GLY A 393 -0.43 2.41 15.77
C GLY A 393 -0.08 1.17 14.94
N VAL A 394 -1.06 0.38 14.53
CA VAL A 394 -0.86 -0.73 13.59
C VAL A 394 -0.49 -0.19 12.22
N ALA A 395 0.54 -0.73 11.60
CA ALA A 395 0.89 -0.41 10.23
C ALA A 395 -0.10 -1.10 9.27
N VAL A 396 -0.91 -0.31 8.56
CA VAL A 396 -1.87 -0.82 7.58
C VAL A 396 -1.43 -0.44 6.18
N GLY A 397 -1.14 -1.46 5.36
CA GLY A 397 -0.93 -1.32 3.92
C GLY A 397 -2.24 -1.48 3.14
N ILE A 398 -2.20 -1.21 1.84
CA ILE A 398 -3.27 -1.53 0.90
C ILE A 398 -2.82 -2.70 0.04
N GLY A 399 -3.70 -3.67 -0.19
CA GLY A 399 -3.48 -4.80 -1.07
C GLY A 399 -4.63 -4.95 -2.07
N THR A 400 -4.33 -5.57 -3.20
CA THR A 400 -5.34 -5.88 -4.22
C THR A 400 -6.02 -7.22 -3.98
N ASP A 401 -5.39 -8.11 -3.21
CA ASP A 401 -5.72 -9.53 -3.23
C ASP A 401 -5.49 -10.17 -4.62
N GLY A 402 -5.88 -11.42 -4.85
CA GLY A 402 -5.75 -12.08 -6.13
C GLY A 402 -6.76 -11.58 -7.18
N ALA A 403 -6.37 -11.60 -8.46
CA ALA A 403 -7.28 -11.22 -9.54
C ALA A 403 -8.48 -12.16 -9.72
N ALA A 404 -8.52 -13.30 -9.05
CA ALA A 404 -9.69 -14.17 -9.03
C ALA A 404 -10.79 -13.62 -8.10
N SER A 405 -10.45 -12.92 -7.01
CA SER A 405 -11.39 -12.31 -6.06
C SER A 405 -11.62 -10.82 -6.31
N ASN A 406 -10.63 -10.10 -6.87
CA ASN A 406 -10.70 -8.65 -7.14
C ASN A 406 -11.04 -8.34 -8.62
N ASN A 407 -10.57 -9.14 -9.56
CA ASN A 407 -10.63 -8.96 -11.01
C ASN A 407 -9.62 -7.95 -11.59
N ASN A 408 -8.86 -7.19 -10.81
CA ASN A 408 -7.76 -6.35 -11.28
C ASN A 408 -6.61 -6.27 -10.25
N GLN A 409 -5.52 -5.58 -10.62
CA GLN A 409 -4.35 -5.34 -9.76
C GLN A 409 -4.04 -3.83 -9.71
N ASP A 410 -5.10 -2.98 -9.61
CA ASP A 410 -5.03 -1.53 -9.72
C ASP A 410 -4.98 -0.86 -8.34
N MET A 411 -3.78 -0.47 -7.90
CA MET A 411 -3.58 0.22 -6.63
C MET A 411 -4.24 1.61 -6.54
N PHE A 412 -4.49 2.30 -7.67
CA PHE A 412 -5.24 3.56 -7.65
C PHE A 412 -6.73 3.31 -7.36
N GLU A 413 -7.28 2.24 -7.90
CA GLU A 413 -8.65 1.81 -7.56
C GLU A 413 -8.75 1.42 -6.10
N GLU A 414 -7.81 0.62 -5.59
CA GLU A 414 -7.79 0.23 -4.18
C GLU A 414 -7.70 1.44 -3.25
N MET A 415 -6.84 2.42 -3.54
CA MET A 415 -6.78 3.68 -2.77
C MET A 415 -8.12 4.42 -2.77
N ASN A 416 -8.77 4.51 -3.91
CA ASN A 416 -10.08 5.17 -4.07
C ASN A 416 -11.16 4.47 -3.24
N LEU A 417 -11.23 3.16 -3.33
CA LEU A 417 -12.20 2.33 -2.60
C LEU A 417 -11.93 2.35 -1.10
N ALA A 418 -10.68 2.20 -0.66
CA ALA A 418 -10.29 2.29 0.75
C ALA A 418 -10.80 3.58 1.39
N ALA A 419 -10.53 4.74 0.75
CA ALA A 419 -10.98 6.04 1.24
C ALA A 419 -12.51 6.14 1.33
N LYS A 420 -13.22 5.73 0.28
CA LYS A 420 -14.68 5.85 0.19
C LYS A 420 -15.40 4.87 1.11
N GLN A 421 -14.95 3.62 1.15
CA GLN A 421 -15.56 2.59 1.99
C GLN A 421 -15.49 2.95 3.47
N GLN A 422 -14.33 3.43 3.96
CA GLN A 422 -14.20 3.87 5.35
C GLN A 422 -15.12 5.04 5.69
N LYS A 423 -15.23 6.04 4.80
CA LYS A 423 -16.13 7.18 4.99
C LYS A 423 -17.59 6.74 5.02
N PHE A 424 -17.97 5.85 4.11
CA PHE A 424 -19.34 5.34 4.02
C PHE A 424 -19.70 4.47 5.22
N ALA A 425 -18.86 3.51 5.58
CA ALA A 425 -19.11 2.60 6.69
C ALA A 425 -19.23 3.32 8.05
N ARG A 426 -18.54 4.46 8.22
CA ARG A 426 -18.54 5.25 9.45
C ARG A 426 -19.49 6.43 9.43
N MET A 427 -20.11 6.73 8.29
CA MET A 427 -20.89 7.94 8.07
C MET A 427 -20.11 9.21 8.48
N ASP A 428 -18.79 9.17 8.31
CA ASP A 428 -17.87 10.27 8.63
C ASP A 428 -17.00 10.62 7.42
N PRO A 429 -17.15 11.82 6.80
CA PRO A 429 -16.35 12.23 5.65
C PRO A 429 -14.86 12.43 5.97
N LYS A 430 -14.49 12.46 7.25
CA LYS A 430 -13.10 12.61 7.70
C LYS A 430 -12.41 11.27 7.97
N ALA A 431 -13.15 10.17 8.03
CA ALA A 431 -12.58 8.85 8.19
C ALA A 431 -11.63 8.55 7.02
N LEU A 432 -10.42 8.13 7.31
CA LEU A 432 -9.34 7.79 6.38
C LEU A 432 -9.13 8.86 5.29
N SER A 433 -8.35 9.88 5.62
CA SER A 433 -8.03 11.00 4.71
C SER A 433 -7.20 10.55 3.50
N ALA A 434 -7.23 11.32 2.41
CA ALA A 434 -6.44 11.03 1.21
C ALA A 434 -4.93 10.89 1.51
N VAL A 435 -4.39 11.72 2.41
CA VAL A 435 -2.98 11.61 2.84
C VAL A 435 -2.70 10.26 3.47
N GLN A 436 -3.54 9.81 4.41
CA GLN A 436 -3.39 8.50 5.06
C GLN A 436 -3.46 7.35 4.05
N VAL A 437 -4.35 7.46 3.06
CA VAL A 437 -4.48 6.43 2.00
C VAL A 437 -3.22 6.35 1.14
N VAL A 438 -2.63 7.49 0.75
CA VAL A 438 -1.35 7.49 0.03
C VAL A 438 -0.22 6.94 0.91
N GLU A 439 -0.21 7.26 2.20
CA GLU A 439 0.74 6.65 3.16
C GLU A 439 0.56 5.12 3.23
N MET A 440 -0.67 4.61 3.23
CA MET A 440 -0.94 3.17 3.22
C MET A 440 -0.46 2.47 1.96
N ALA A 441 -0.54 3.14 0.82
CA ALA A 441 -0.04 2.62 -0.46
C ALA A 441 1.49 2.83 -0.65
N THR A 442 2.18 3.48 0.30
CA THR A 442 3.59 3.83 0.23
C THR A 442 4.30 3.53 1.56
N ILE A 443 4.62 4.55 2.37
CA ILE A 443 5.47 4.40 3.57
C ILE A 443 4.84 3.54 4.67
N THR A 444 3.52 3.58 4.87
CA THR A 444 2.86 2.72 5.86
C THR A 444 2.75 1.28 5.34
N GLY A 445 2.52 1.09 4.02
CA GLY A 445 2.62 -0.22 3.37
C GLY A 445 4.03 -0.82 3.52
N ALA A 446 5.07 -0.01 3.29
CA ALA A 446 6.45 -0.44 3.54
C ALA A 446 6.66 -0.85 5.00
N ARG A 447 6.10 -0.10 5.96
CA ARG A 447 6.18 -0.43 7.39
C ARG A 447 5.46 -1.73 7.72
N ALA A 448 4.29 -1.98 7.12
CA ALA A 448 3.57 -3.24 7.31
C ALA A 448 4.38 -4.46 6.82
N LEU A 449 5.27 -4.26 5.85
CA LEU A 449 6.19 -5.27 5.30
C LEU A 449 7.60 -5.20 5.90
N HIS A 450 7.87 -4.33 6.87
CA HIS A 450 9.19 -4.07 7.49
C HIS A 450 10.28 -3.61 6.50
N LEU A 451 9.87 -2.92 5.45
CA LEU A 451 10.74 -2.36 4.41
C LEU A 451 10.86 -0.83 4.48
N GLU A 452 10.30 -0.15 5.49
CA GLU A 452 10.21 1.31 5.59
C GLU A 452 11.57 2.02 5.65
N ARG A 453 12.62 1.30 6.03
CA ARG A 453 14.00 1.81 6.00
C ARG A 453 14.60 1.79 4.58
N GLN A 454 14.02 1.02 3.68
CA GLN A 454 14.52 0.82 2.33
C GLN A 454 13.69 1.54 1.27
N ILE A 455 12.34 1.51 1.40
CA ILE A 455 11.40 2.00 0.38
C ILE A 455 10.22 2.77 1.01
N GLY A 456 9.27 3.19 0.17
CA GLY A 456 8.00 3.78 0.56
C GLY A 456 8.03 5.31 0.71
N SER A 457 9.19 5.94 0.59
CA SER A 457 9.35 7.39 0.53
C SER A 457 10.59 7.77 -0.27
N LEU A 458 10.60 8.99 -0.84
CA LEU A 458 11.75 9.53 -1.56
C LEU A 458 12.65 10.27 -0.58
N GLU A 459 13.60 9.52 0.00
CA GLU A 459 14.58 10.02 0.97
C GLU A 459 15.98 9.53 0.61
N VAL A 460 16.98 10.38 0.88
CA VAL A 460 18.39 10.01 0.68
C VAL A 460 18.75 8.75 1.47
N GLY A 461 19.41 7.82 0.80
CA GLY A 461 19.82 6.52 1.35
C GLY A 461 18.79 5.40 1.15
N LYS A 462 17.57 5.69 0.72
CA LYS A 462 16.58 4.67 0.36
C LYS A 462 16.76 4.19 -1.07
N LYS A 463 16.16 3.04 -1.38
CA LYS A 463 16.13 2.49 -2.74
C LYS A 463 15.30 3.39 -3.64
N ALA A 464 15.75 3.54 -4.86
CA ALA A 464 15.11 4.38 -5.86
C ALA A 464 13.95 3.64 -6.54
N ASP A 465 12.89 3.40 -5.76
CA ASP A 465 11.61 2.85 -6.21
C ASP A 465 10.62 4.03 -6.33
N LEU A 466 10.29 4.43 -7.55
CA LEU A 466 9.46 5.61 -7.83
C LEU A 466 8.64 5.46 -9.12
N ILE A 467 7.60 6.27 -9.22
CA ILE A 467 6.74 6.35 -10.40
C ILE A 467 6.56 7.80 -10.86
N VAL A 468 6.38 7.96 -12.18
CA VAL A 468 5.98 9.22 -12.80
C VAL A 468 4.55 9.08 -13.31
N VAL A 469 3.66 9.96 -12.85
CA VAL A 469 2.22 9.89 -13.13
C VAL A 469 1.78 11.16 -13.86
N GLU A 470 1.24 11.02 -15.07
CA GLU A 470 0.75 12.12 -15.91
C GLU A 470 -0.45 12.83 -15.26
N THR A 471 -0.48 14.16 -15.41
CA THR A 471 -1.57 15.00 -14.89
C THR A 471 -2.25 15.84 -15.96
N SER A 472 -1.92 15.62 -17.23
CA SER A 472 -2.46 16.38 -18.37
C SER A 472 -3.87 15.94 -18.79
N ALA A 473 -4.35 14.79 -18.32
CA ALA A 473 -5.68 14.28 -18.67
C ALA A 473 -6.81 15.14 -18.06
N PRO A 474 -7.99 15.24 -18.72
CA PRO A 474 -9.11 16.04 -18.23
C PRO A 474 -9.55 15.70 -16.79
N HIS A 475 -9.50 14.43 -16.39
CA HIS A 475 -9.88 14.00 -15.05
C HIS A 475 -8.87 14.43 -13.97
N ALA A 476 -7.64 14.80 -14.34
CA ALA A 476 -6.62 15.27 -13.42
C ALA A 476 -6.64 16.81 -13.25
N THR A 477 -7.46 17.54 -14.03
CA THR A 477 -7.48 19.00 -14.08
C THR A 477 -8.83 19.56 -13.64
N PRO A 478 -8.88 20.58 -12.74
CA PRO A 478 -7.75 21.23 -12.05
C PRO A 478 -7.27 20.42 -10.82
N MET A 479 -5.99 20.54 -10.48
CA MET A 479 -5.40 19.91 -9.30
C MET A 479 -5.11 20.95 -8.20
N TYR A 480 -5.97 21.01 -7.18
CA TYR A 480 -5.81 21.90 -6.02
C TYR A 480 -5.09 21.24 -4.83
N ASN A 481 -5.14 19.92 -4.76
CA ASN A 481 -4.52 19.14 -3.71
C ASN A 481 -4.00 17.83 -4.31
N VAL A 482 -2.70 17.61 -4.23
CA VAL A 482 -2.02 16.48 -4.84
C VAL A 482 -2.52 15.13 -4.28
N TYR A 483 -2.73 15.01 -2.98
CA TYR A 483 -3.21 13.77 -2.37
C TYR A 483 -4.65 13.46 -2.77
N SER A 484 -5.49 14.49 -2.87
CA SER A 484 -6.86 14.34 -3.38
C SER A 484 -6.86 13.87 -4.84
N ALA A 485 -5.98 14.41 -5.67
CA ALA A 485 -5.83 13.99 -7.06
C ALA A 485 -5.39 12.52 -7.14
N ILE A 486 -4.37 12.11 -6.39
CA ILE A 486 -3.87 10.73 -6.36
C ILE A 486 -4.97 9.75 -5.99
N VAL A 487 -5.74 10.03 -4.93
CA VAL A 487 -6.73 9.07 -4.40
C VAL A 487 -8.05 9.08 -5.17
N TYR A 488 -8.51 10.24 -5.65
CA TYR A 488 -9.88 10.35 -6.16
C TYR A 488 -10.00 10.60 -7.67
N ALA A 489 -8.92 11.04 -8.32
CA ALA A 489 -8.97 11.44 -9.72
C ALA A 489 -8.08 10.58 -10.61
N LEU A 490 -6.80 10.46 -10.28
CA LEU A 490 -5.81 9.73 -11.08
C LEU A 490 -6.13 8.23 -11.18
N LYS A 491 -5.57 7.59 -12.21
CA LYS A 491 -5.79 6.20 -12.59
C LYS A 491 -4.45 5.51 -12.80
N SER A 492 -4.43 4.19 -12.73
CA SER A 492 -3.25 3.38 -13.10
C SER A 492 -2.79 3.62 -14.53
N SER A 493 -3.72 3.95 -15.44
CA SER A 493 -3.40 4.32 -16.83
C SER A 493 -2.59 5.62 -16.97
N ASP A 494 -2.59 6.47 -15.96
CA ASP A 494 -1.84 7.73 -15.95
C ASP A 494 -0.36 7.54 -15.55
N VAL A 495 0.01 6.36 -15.04
CA VAL A 495 1.40 6.03 -14.72
C VAL A 495 2.20 5.92 -16.02
N ARG A 496 3.13 6.86 -16.24
CA ARG A 496 3.96 6.92 -17.43
C ARG A 496 5.22 6.07 -17.32
N THR A 497 5.87 6.15 -16.14
CA THR A 497 7.18 5.52 -15.91
C THR A 497 7.19 4.86 -14.54
N THR A 498 7.79 3.67 -14.46
CA THR A 498 7.98 2.90 -13.22
C THR A 498 9.45 2.53 -13.09
N VAL A 499 10.06 2.92 -11.97
CA VAL A 499 11.48 2.70 -11.65
C VAL A 499 11.57 1.87 -10.38
N VAL A 500 12.39 0.83 -10.39
CA VAL A 500 12.68 -0.02 -9.21
C VAL A 500 14.19 -0.17 -9.06
N GLY A 501 14.72 0.11 -7.87
CA GLY A 501 16.15 0.06 -7.62
C GLY A 501 16.96 0.90 -8.63
N GLY A 502 16.47 2.09 -8.96
CA GLY A 502 17.10 3.00 -9.91
C GLY A 502 17.01 2.60 -11.38
N LYS A 503 16.36 1.49 -11.70
CA LYS A 503 16.22 0.98 -13.08
C LYS A 503 14.79 1.23 -13.59
N PRO A 504 14.60 1.96 -14.70
CA PRO A 504 13.31 2.01 -15.37
C PRO A 504 12.90 0.62 -15.86
N LEU A 505 11.72 0.14 -15.39
CA LEU A 505 11.10 -1.12 -15.84
C LEU A 505 10.03 -0.86 -16.88
N MET A 506 9.37 0.30 -16.78
CA MET A 506 8.49 0.87 -17.78
C MET A 506 8.85 2.35 -17.97
N GLU A 507 8.96 2.81 -19.21
CA GLU A 507 9.22 4.21 -19.55
C GLU A 507 8.32 4.64 -20.69
N ASP A 508 7.63 5.76 -20.52
CA ASP A 508 6.63 6.27 -21.47
C ASP A 508 5.62 5.19 -21.91
N ARG A 509 5.10 4.45 -20.94
CA ARG A 509 4.17 3.32 -21.10
C ARG A 509 4.74 2.10 -21.85
N ARG A 510 6.02 2.10 -22.20
CA ARG A 510 6.68 0.97 -22.85
C ARG A 510 7.37 0.10 -21.80
N MET A 511 7.00 -1.18 -21.76
CA MET A 511 7.70 -2.17 -20.91
C MET A 511 9.12 -2.42 -21.42
N LEU A 512 10.07 -2.50 -20.50
CA LEU A 512 11.49 -2.69 -20.80
C LEU A 512 12.01 -4.07 -20.37
N THR A 513 11.30 -4.76 -19.47
CA THR A 513 11.76 -6.02 -18.87
C THR A 513 10.82 -7.21 -19.11
N LEU A 514 9.63 -6.98 -19.63
CA LEU A 514 8.63 -8.02 -19.89
C LEU A 514 8.26 -8.06 -21.38
N ASP A 515 8.11 -9.26 -21.93
CA ASP A 515 7.61 -9.49 -23.29
C ASP A 515 6.08 -9.54 -23.28
N GLU A 516 5.47 -8.36 -23.35
CA GLU A 516 4.01 -8.20 -23.29
C GLU A 516 3.26 -9.02 -24.35
N PRO A 517 3.67 -9.06 -25.64
CA PRO A 517 3.01 -9.91 -26.64
C PRO A 517 3.02 -11.40 -26.27
N ALA A 518 4.15 -11.91 -25.79
CA ALA A 518 4.27 -13.32 -25.39
C ALA A 518 3.40 -13.63 -24.16
N ILE A 519 3.36 -12.72 -23.18
CA ILE A 519 2.52 -12.85 -21.97
C ILE A 519 1.04 -12.92 -22.34
N LEU A 520 0.56 -11.99 -23.15
CA LEU A 520 -0.85 -11.95 -23.57
C LEU A 520 -1.23 -13.16 -24.43
N ALA A 521 -0.35 -13.64 -25.29
CA ALA A 521 -0.60 -14.84 -26.10
C ALA A 521 -0.73 -16.10 -25.22
N ASN A 522 0.14 -16.28 -24.21
CA ASN A 522 0.04 -17.39 -23.27
C ASN A 522 -1.18 -17.27 -22.36
N ALA A 523 -1.51 -16.08 -21.89
CA ALA A 523 -2.74 -15.85 -21.13
C ALA A 523 -3.99 -16.26 -21.93
N ALA A 524 -4.06 -15.88 -23.21
CA ALA A 524 -5.16 -16.29 -24.10
C ALA A 524 -5.23 -17.81 -24.29
N LYS A 525 -4.09 -18.49 -24.43
CA LYS A 525 -4.00 -19.96 -24.53
C LYS A 525 -4.57 -20.63 -23.27
N TYR A 526 -4.15 -20.21 -22.06
CA TYR A 526 -4.66 -20.74 -20.80
C TYR A 526 -6.15 -20.44 -20.61
N ALA A 527 -6.59 -19.22 -20.94
CA ALA A 527 -8.01 -18.86 -20.89
C ALA A 527 -8.88 -19.77 -21.76
N ALA A 528 -8.43 -20.11 -22.98
CA ALA A 528 -9.13 -21.04 -23.86
C ALA A 528 -9.20 -22.46 -23.27
N GLN A 529 -8.11 -22.96 -22.67
CA GLN A 529 -8.07 -24.28 -22.03
C GLN A 529 -9.03 -24.35 -20.82
N ILE A 530 -9.00 -23.34 -19.95
CA ILE A 530 -9.86 -23.25 -18.78
C ILE A 530 -11.33 -23.20 -19.21
N LYS A 531 -11.67 -22.29 -20.15
CA LYS A 531 -13.05 -22.14 -20.66
C LYS A 531 -13.60 -23.42 -21.26
N ALA A 532 -12.81 -24.14 -22.06
CA ALA A 532 -13.22 -25.41 -22.68
C ALA A 532 -13.62 -26.47 -21.64
N SER A 533 -12.97 -26.49 -20.49
CA SER A 533 -13.24 -27.47 -19.44
C SER A 533 -14.43 -27.12 -18.54
N PHE A 534 -14.72 -25.84 -18.35
CA PHE A 534 -15.90 -25.37 -17.60
C PHE A 534 -17.16 -25.41 -18.48
N GLY A 535 -17.07 -25.10 -19.77
CA GLY A 535 -18.18 -25.17 -20.72
C GLY A 535 -18.70 -26.59 -20.99
N ALA A 536 -17.88 -27.62 -20.77
CA ALA A 536 -18.30 -29.02 -20.89
C ALA A 536 -19.19 -29.52 -19.74
N LYS A 537 -19.31 -28.77 -18.64
CA LYS A 537 -20.15 -29.11 -17.47
C LYS A 537 -21.49 -28.37 -17.43
N SER A 538 -21.71 -27.38 -18.30
CA SER A 538 -22.93 -26.57 -18.35
C SER A 538 -23.93 -26.98 -19.44
N ASN A 539 -23.73 -28.14 -20.11
CA ASN A 539 -24.69 -28.74 -21.05
C ASN A 539 -25.28 -30.05 -20.51
#